data_0c2cd00ff2a9b7bc4e820ba5c0679bae
#
_entry.id   0c2cd00ff2a9b7bc4e820ba5c0679bae
#
_cell.length_a   1.000
_cell.length_b   1.000
_cell.length_c   1.000
_cell.angle_alpha   90.00
_cell.angle_beta   90.00
_cell.angle_gamma   90.00
#
_symmetry.space_group_name_H-M   'P 1'
#
loop_
_entity.id
_entity.type
_entity.pdbx_description
1 polymer ?
#
loop_
_entity_poly.entity_id
_entity_poly.type
_entity_poly.pdbx_seq_one_letter_code
_entity_poly.pdbx_strand_id
1 'polypeptide(L)'
;MTPMIDVVFELIIFFVVTLTEAQKKDETIELSNGQHGMVITADSLPVEHMQIDIAAFDKEGRRLAKPRISMGDRDLTPQDVYDRVKARLEKYGYEFPVLIRADFETPHSAVKTVMDACTKAGIWKISFMAVAEDKTDGKLRPGLMTGKRKKGK
;
A
#
# COMPACT_ATOMS: atom_id res chain seq x y z
N MET A 1 33.90 -24.53 -26.66
CA MET A 1 33.11 -25.09 -25.55
C MET A 1 32.71 -24.04 -24.53
N THR A 2 33.48 -23.00 -24.33
CA THR A 2 33.19 -21.87 -23.41
C THR A 2 31.97 -20.98 -23.76
N PRO A 3 31.60 -20.72 -25.04
CA PRO A 3 30.47 -19.83 -25.36
C PRO A 3 29.09 -20.34 -24.96
N MET A 4 28.90 -21.65 -24.90
CA MET A 4 27.58 -22.23 -24.52
C MET A 4 27.31 -22.12 -23.01
N ILE A 5 28.33 -22.24 -22.18
CA ILE A 5 28.24 -22.11 -20.73
C ILE A 5 27.95 -20.65 -20.36
N ASP A 6 28.54 -19.71 -21.07
CA ASP A 6 28.37 -18.28 -20.84
C ASP A 6 26.93 -17.83 -21.13
N VAL A 7 26.32 -18.29 -22.22
CA VAL A 7 24.91 -18.02 -22.55
C VAL A 7 23.96 -18.58 -21.48
N VAL A 8 24.23 -19.80 -21.00
CA VAL A 8 23.40 -20.40 -19.94
C VAL A 8 23.57 -19.65 -18.62
N PHE A 9 24.77 -19.25 -18.28
CA PHE A 9 25.06 -18.48 -17.07
C PHE A 9 24.39 -17.08 -17.12
N GLU A 10 24.44 -16.39 -18.26
CA GLU A 10 23.80 -15.11 -18.48
C GLU A 10 22.27 -15.23 -18.38
N LEU A 11 21.68 -16.29 -18.93
CA LEU A 11 20.24 -16.57 -18.76
C LEU A 11 19.86 -16.81 -17.31
N ILE A 12 20.67 -17.55 -16.54
CA ILE A 12 20.41 -17.79 -15.12
C ILE A 12 20.48 -16.48 -14.33
N ILE A 13 21.48 -15.63 -14.57
CA ILE A 13 21.58 -14.31 -13.93
C ILE A 13 20.37 -13.46 -14.29
N PHE A 14 19.95 -13.45 -15.54
CA PHE A 14 18.77 -12.72 -15.99
C PHE A 14 17.51 -13.20 -15.24
N PHE A 15 17.28 -14.50 -15.14
CA PHE A 15 16.16 -15.04 -14.39
C PHE A 15 16.24 -14.72 -12.90
N VAL A 16 17.39 -14.82 -12.27
CA VAL A 16 17.58 -14.48 -10.86
C VAL A 16 17.27 -13.01 -10.61
N VAL A 17 17.75 -12.10 -11.46
CA VAL A 17 17.50 -10.66 -11.31
C VAL A 17 16.01 -10.36 -11.55
N THR A 18 15.37 -10.94 -12.56
CA THR A 18 13.95 -10.71 -12.85
C THR A 18 13.04 -11.28 -11.78
N LEU A 19 13.38 -12.45 -11.20
CA LEU A 19 12.62 -13.03 -10.09
C LEU A 19 12.76 -12.19 -8.80
N THR A 20 13.90 -11.56 -8.58
CA THR A 20 14.13 -10.70 -7.40
C THR A 20 13.28 -9.41 -7.47
N GLU A 21 13.04 -8.88 -8.66
CA GLU A 21 12.14 -7.73 -8.83
C GLU A 21 10.66 -8.10 -8.66
N ALA A 22 10.27 -9.31 -9.02
CA ALA A 22 8.90 -9.80 -8.86
C ALA A 22 8.50 -10.05 -7.39
N GLN A 23 9.47 -10.16 -6.49
CA GLN A 23 9.25 -10.33 -5.04
C GLN A 23 9.26 -9.00 -4.27
N LYS A 24 8.86 -7.89 -4.88
CA LYS A 24 8.46 -6.72 -4.08
C LYS A 24 7.28 -7.16 -3.22
N LYS A 25 7.58 -7.50 -1.98
CA LYS A 25 6.58 -7.82 -0.96
C LYS A 25 5.72 -6.57 -0.76
N ASP A 26 4.58 -6.56 -1.42
CA ASP A 26 3.50 -5.67 -1.00
C ASP A 26 3.18 -6.02 0.46
N GLU A 27 3.27 -5.02 1.33
CA GLU A 27 2.77 -5.20 2.70
C GLU A 27 1.32 -5.64 2.61
N THR A 28 1.00 -6.72 3.31
CA THR A 28 -0.37 -7.21 3.39
C THR A 28 -1.15 -6.24 4.28
N ILE A 29 -1.79 -5.27 3.65
CA ILE A 29 -2.69 -4.33 4.32
C ILE A 29 -4.10 -4.86 4.17
N GLU A 30 -4.78 -5.12 5.29
CA GLU A 30 -6.20 -5.43 5.28
C GLU A 30 -7.00 -4.14 5.11
N LEU A 31 -7.50 -3.92 3.90
CA LEU A 31 -8.23 -2.72 3.53
C LEU A 31 -9.63 -2.69 4.13
N SER A 32 -10.08 -1.51 4.49
CA SER A 32 -11.46 -1.27 4.93
C SER A 32 -12.46 -1.61 3.83
N ASN A 33 -13.63 -2.12 4.23
CA ASN A 33 -14.71 -2.44 3.32
C ASN A 33 -15.39 -1.17 2.80
N GLY A 34 -15.35 -0.95 1.50
CA GLY A 34 -15.94 0.19 0.80
C GLY A 34 -17.20 -0.19 0.04
N GLN A 35 -18.37 -0.17 0.70
CA GLN A 35 -19.66 -0.55 0.06
C GLN A 35 -20.05 0.33 -1.14
N HIS A 36 -19.51 1.53 -1.25
CA HIS A 36 -19.88 2.54 -2.26
C HIS A 36 -18.66 3.07 -3.02
N GLY A 37 -17.51 2.42 -2.92
CA GLY A 37 -16.31 2.78 -3.66
C GLY A 37 -16.43 2.48 -5.16
N MET A 38 -15.83 3.32 -5.99
CA MET A 38 -15.62 2.96 -7.39
C MET A 38 -14.63 1.81 -7.47
N VAL A 39 -14.97 0.78 -8.23
CA VAL A 39 -14.02 -0.30 -8.54
C VAL A 39 -12.91 0.28 -9.42
N ILE A 40 -11.74 0.42 -8.84
CA ILE A 40 -10.54 0.85 -9.57
C ILE A 40 -9.82 -0.43 -10.00
N THR A 41 -9.84 -0.71 -11.30
CA THR A 41 -9.04 -1.76 -11.90
C THR A 41 -7.58 -1.28 -11.97
N ALA A 42 -6.62 -2.18 -11.86
CA ALA A 42 -5.19 -1.83 -11.96
C ALA A 42 -4.85 -1.03 -13.23
N ASP A 43 -5.58 -1.29 -14.32
CA ASP A 43 -5.44 -0.59 -15.60
C ASP A 43 -6.01 0.84 -15.60
N SER A 44 -6.86 1.18 -14.63
CA SER A 44 -7.47 2.52 -14.52
C SER A 44 -6.66 3.49 -13.67
N LEU A 45 -5.64 3.00 -12.97
CA LEU A 45 -4.71 3.85 -12.25
C LEU A 45 -3.74 4.51 -13.26
N PRO A 46 -3.50 5.82 -13.14
CA PRO A 46 -2.44 6.45 -13.91
C PRO A 46 -1.12 5.72 -13.67
N VAL A 47 -0.34 5.53 -14.73
CA VAL A 47 0.98 4.87 -14.66
C VAL A 47 1.87 5.51 -13.59
N GLU A 48 1.74 6.81 -13.43
CA GLU A 48 2.47 7.61 -12.45
C GLU A 48 1.56 7.96 -11.27
N HIS A 49 1.55 7.15 -10.25
CA HIS A 49 0.89 7.43 -8.98
C HIS A 49 1.85 7.20 -7.81
N MET A 50 1.56 7.81 -6.69
CA MET A 50 2.30 7.63 -5.45
C MET A 50 1.44 6.87 -4.45
N GLN A 51 1.90 5.71 -4.03
CA GLN A 51 1.18 4.91 -3.05
C GLN A 51 1.81 5.08 -1.67
N ILE A 52 0.97 5.36 -0.68
CA ILE A 52 1.34 5.47 0.73
C ILE A 52 0.53 4.46 1.52
N ASP A 53 1.22 3.62 2.25
CA ASP A 53 0.63 2.55 3.03
C ASP A 53 0.68 2.92 4.52
N ILE A 54 -0.44 2.71 5.22
CA ILE A 54 -0.55 2.97 6.65
C ILE A 54 -0.97 1.66 7.32
N ALA A 55 -0.02 0.99 7.97
CA ALA A 55 -0.23 -0.28 8.62
C ALA A 55 -0.45 -0.09 10.13
N ALA A 56 -1.49 -0.73 10.66
CA ALA A 56 -1.76 -0.83 12.10
C ALA A 56 -1.10 -2.06 12.74
N PHE A 57 -0.71 -3.03 11.90
CA PHE A 57 -0.09 -4.29 12.32
C PHE A 57 1.31 -4.44 11.74
N ASP A 58 2.13 -5.19 12.45
CA ASP A 58 3.43 -5.64 11.97
C ASP A 58 3.28 -6.81 10.99
N LYS A 59 4.35 -7.15 10.26
CA LYS A 59 4.41 -8.30 9.35
C LYS A 59 4.06 -9.63 10.02
N GLU A 60 4.16 -9.68 11.34
CA GLU A 60 3.82 -10.83 12.19
C GLU A 60 2.39 -10.78 12.73
N GLY A 61 1.55 -9.83 12.31
CA GLY A 61 0.16 -9.69 12.75
C GLY A 61 0.01 -9.11 14.17
N ARG A 62 1.07 -8.53 14.73
CA ARG A 62 1.03 -7.87 16.04
C ARG A 62 0.65 -6.41 15.86
N ARG A 63 -0.30 -5.93 16.67
CA ARG A 63 -0.71 -4.54 16.65
C ARG A 63 0.43 -3.62 17.07
N LEU A 64 0.70 -2.63 16.24
CA LEU A 64 1.71 -1.62 16.52
C LEU A 64 1.18 -0.57 17.51
N ALA A 65 2.04 -0.11 18.42
CA ALA A 65 1.70 0.98 19.35
C ALA A 65 1.46 2.31 18.60
N LYS A 66 2.13 2.48 17.47
CA LYS A 66 1.91 3.60 16.55
C LYS A 66 1.79 3.05 15.12
N PRO A 67 0.79 3.51 14.34
CA PRO A 67 0.68 3.12 12.93
C PRO A 67 1.96 3.43 12.18
N ARG A 68 2.37 2.50 11.33
CA ARG A 68 3.54 2.65 10.49
C ARG A 68 3.12 3.23 9.15
N ILE A 69 3.78 4.29 8.73
CA ILE A 69 3.60 4.90 7.42
C ILE A 69 4.75 4.41 6.55
N SER A 70 4.46 3.81 5.41
CA SER A 70 5.48 3.29 4.51
C SER A 70 5.18 3.62 3.05
N MET A 71 6.22 3.56 2.23
CA MET A 71 6.13 3.65 0.79
C MET A 71 7.06 2.58 0.20
N GLY A 72 6.47 1.50 -0.30
CA GLY A 72 7.21 0.29 -0.62
C GLY A 72 7.88 -0.24 0.66
N ASP A 73 9.18 -0.52 0.60
CA ASP A 73 9.92 -1.10 1.73
C ASP A 73 10.48 -0.06 2.73
N ARG A 74 10.14 1.21 2.60
CA ARG A 74 10.70 2.28 3.44
C ARG A 74 9.66 2.84 4.38
N ASP A 75 10.00 2.85 5.67
CA ASP A 75 9.23 3.57 6.67
C ASP A 75 9.43 5.07 6.50
N LEU A 76 8.35 5.82 6.65
CA LEU A 76 8.32 7.26 6.48
C LEU A 76 7.78 7.95 7.73
N THR A 77 8.35 9.09 8.02
CA THR A 77 7.73 10.05 8.94
C THR A 77 6.74 10.95 8.17
N PRO A 78 5.80 11.61 8.83
CA PRO A 78 4.92 12.58 8.16
C PRO A 78 5.68 13.69 7.41
N GLN A 79 6.87 14.05 7.91
CA GLN A 79 7.73 15.01 7.25
C GLN A 79 8.33 14.45 5.95
N ASP A 80 8.79 13.19 5.98
CA ASP A 80 9.29 12.51 4.78
C ASP A 80 8.21 12.38 3.70
N VAL A 81 6.94 12.15 4.12
CA VAL A 81 5.79 12.14 3.20
C VAL A 81 5.66 13.50 2.52
N TYR A 82 5.68 14.59 3.31
CA TYR A 82 5.62 15.95 2.76
C TYR A 82 6.72 16.21 1.73
N ASP A 83 7.98 15.92 2.08
CA ASP A 83 9.14 16.20 1.23
C ASP A 83 9.10 15.40 -0.07
N ARG A 84 8.70 14.12 0.01
CA ARG A 84 8.57 13.25 -1.17
C ARG A 84 7.41 13.66 -2.08
N VAL A 85 6.27 14.00 -1.49
CA VAL A 85 5.11 14.49 -2.22
C VAL A 85 5.46 15.79 -2.94
N LYS A 86 6.13 16.70 -2.26
CA LYS A 86 6.58 17.97 -2.84
C LYS A 86 7.55 17.76 -4.00
N ALA A 87 8.56 16.91 -3.83
CA ALA A 87 9.51 16.59 -4.90
C ALA A 87 8.84 15.97 -6.14
N ARG A 88 7.81 15.13 -5.92
CA ARG A 88 7.02 14.54 -7.00
C ARG A 88 6.12 15.57 -7.68
N LEU A 89 5.53 16.47 -6.91
CA LEU A 89 4.71 17.56 -7.42
C LEU A 89 5.50 18.46 -8.36
N GLU A 90 6.74 18.80 -8.01
CA GLU A 90 7.64 19.59 -8.86
C GLU A 90 7.95 18.89 -10.18
N LYS A 91 8.03 17.56 -10.17
CA LYS A 91 8.36 16.76 -11.36
C LYS A 91 7.17 16.47 -12.25
N TYR A 92 6.00 16.16 -11.68
CA TYR A 92 4.84 15.65 -12.41
C TYR A 92 3.64 16.60 -12.43
N GLY A 93 3.70 17.71 -11.68
CA GLY A 93 2.64 18.70 -11.61
C GLY A 93 1.52 18.39 -10.62
N TYR A 94 0.54 19.30 -10.53
CA TYR A 94 -0.55 19.26 -9.52
C TYR A 94 -1.59 18.16 -9.74
N GLU A 95 -1.61 17.53 -10.90
CA GLU A 95 -2.53 16.43 -11.21
C GLU A 95 -2.03 15.05 -10.80
N PHE A 96 -0.88 15.00 -10.17
CA PHE A 96 -0.28 13.75 -9.72
C PHE A 96 -1.13 13.12 -8.60
N PRO A 97 -1.67 11.91 -8.81
CA PRO A 97 -2.55 11.28 -7.82
C PRO A 97 -1.73 10.61 -6.72
N VAL A 98 -2.18 10.81 -5.48
CA VAL A 98 -1.68 10.08 -4.31
C VAL A 98 -2.73 9.07 -3.87
N LEU A 99 -2.34 7.81 -3.81
CA LEU A 99 -3.17 6.71 -3.36
C LEU A 99 -2.78 6.35 -1.92
N ILE A 100 -3.74 6.44 -1.00
CA ILE A 100 -3.55 6.04 0.40
C ILE A 100 -4.22 4.70 0.62
N ARG A 101 -3.46 3.71 1.06
CA ARG A 101 -3.96 2.44 1.56
C ARG A 101 -3.81 2.43 3.07
N ALA A 102 -4.89 2.31 3.78
CA ALA A 102 -4.90 2.21 5.23
C ALA A 102 -5.52 0.88 5.66
N ASP A 103 -4.90 0.24 6.64
CA ASP A 103 -5.45 -0.92 7.28
C ASP A 103 -6.76 -0.56 7.99
N PHE A 104 -7.75 -1.47 8.00
CA PHE A 104 -9.09 -1.20 8.54
C PHE A 104 -9.09 -0.83 10.04
N GLU A 105 -8.09 -1.28 10.81
CA GLU A 105 -7.92 -0.92 12.22
C GLU A 105 -7.01 0.31 12.43
N THR A 106 -6.59 0.97 11.36
CA THR A 106 -5.77 2.17 11.47
C THR A 106 -6.57 3.31 12.11
N PRO A 107 -6.07 3.94 13.17
CA PRO A 107 -6.74 5.07 13.76
C PRO A 107 -6.83 6.23 12.77
N HIS A 108 -8.00 6.85 12.71
CA HIS A 108 -8.28 7.97 11.79
C HIS A 108 -7.28 9.13 11.93
N SER A 109 -6.72 9.33 13.12
CA SER A 109 -5.69 10.34 13.37
C SER A 109 -4.44 10.14 12.53
N ALA A 110 -4.02 8.89 12.29
CA ALA A 110 -2.85 8.59 11.47
C ALA A 110 -3.12 8.88 9.98
N VAL A 111 -4.29 8.49 9.50
CA VAL A 111 -4.74 8.79 8.14
C VAL A 111 -4.80 10.30 7.92
N LYS A 112 -5.39 11.03 8.87
CA LYS A 112 -5.46 12.49 8.84
C LYS A 112 -4.07 13.13 8.79
N THR A 113 -3.11 12.62 9.56
CA THR A 113 -1.75 13.15 9.56
C THR A 113 -1.08 13.03 8.19
N VAL A 114 -1.28 11.91 7.49
CA VAL A 114 -0.77 11.72 6.13
C VAL A 114 -1.49 12.63 5.13
N MET A 115 -2.82 12.75 5.25
CA MET A 115 -3.59 13.66 4.42
C MET A 115 -3.15 15.11 4.59
N ASP A 116 -2.96 15.55 5.83
CA ASP A 116 -2.49 16.91 6.14
C ASP A 116 -1.10 17.17 5.54
N ALA A 117 -0.20 16.18 5.57
CA ALA A 117 1.10 16.27 4.94
C ALA A 117 1.00 16.43 3.41
N CYS A 118 0.14 15.64 2.76
CA CYS A 118 -0.11 15.72 1.32
C CYS A 118 -0.74 17.07 0.93
N THR A 119 -1.73 17.52 1.69
CA THR A 119 -2.42 18.80 1.43
C THR A 119 -1.49 19.99 1.63
N LYS A 120 -0.65 19.97 2.68
CA LYS A 120 0.37 21.00 2.90
C LYS A 120 1.41 21.05 1.77
N ALA A 121 1.72 19.90 1.17
CA ALA A 121 2.59 19.84 0.00
C ALA A 121 1.94 20.40 -1.28
N GLY A 122 0.61 20.61 -1.27
CA GLY A 122 -0.14 21.21 -2.39
C GLY A 122 -0.90 20.19 -3.25
N ILE A 123 -0.98 18.91 -2.85
CA ILE A 123 -1.77 17.90 -3.56
C ILE A 123 -3.20 17.87 -3.02
N TRP A 124 -4.15 17.97 -3.94
CA TRP A 124 -5.58 17.84 -3.66
C TRP A 124 -6.17 16.50 -4.16
N LYS A 125 -5.48 15.84 -5.12
CA LYS A 125 -5.94 14.58 -5.73
C LYS A 125 -5.49 13.38 -4.90
N ILE A 126 -6.23 13.12 -3.83
CA ILE A 126 -5.98 12.02 -2.90
C ILE A 126 -7.08 10.99 -3.09
N SER A 127 -6.69 9.73 -3.31
CA SER A 127 -7.58 8.59 -3.44
C SER A 127 -7.32 7.58 -2.31
N PHE A 128 -8.38 6.97 -1.81
CA PHE A 128 -8.29 5.91 -0.82
C PHE A 128 -8.60 4.57 -1.47
N MET A 129 -7.80 3.57 -1.17
CA MET A 129 -8.09 2.22 -1.57
C MET A 129 -8.86 1.50 -0.45
N ALA A 130 -9.99 0.93 -0.83
CA ALA A 130 -10.81 0.07 0.03
C ALA A 130 -11.15 -1.22 -0.73
N VAL A 131 -11.39 -2.30 0.00
CA VAL A 131 -11.85 -3.55 -0.62
C VAL A 131 -13.35 -3.42 -0.91
N ALA A 132 -13.74 -3.63 -2.16
CA ALA A 132 -15.15 -3.80 -2.50
C ALA A 132 -15.61 -5.19 -2.03
N GLU A 133 -16.69 -5.23 -1.26
CA GLU A 133 -17.36 -6.49 -0.92
C GLU A 133 -18.03 -7.02 -2.20
N ASP A 134 -17.55 -8.18 -2.67
CA ASP A 134 -18.17 -8.84 -3.82
C ASP A 134 -19.54 -9.38 -3.37
N LYS A 135 -20.61 -8.75 -3.85
CA LYS A 135 -22.00 -9.07 -3.48
C LYS A 135 -22.45 -10.47 -3.95
N THR A 136 -21.58 -11.22 -4.62
CA THR A 136 -21.97 -12.46 -5.30
C THR A 136 -21.91 -13.70 -4.42
N ASP A 137 -21.13 -13.71 -3.36
CA ASP A 137 -21.03 -14.88 -2.50
C ASP A 137 -20.90 -14.47 -1.04
N GLY A 138 -21.95 -14.54 -0.26
CA GLY A 138 -21.95 -14.34 1.18
C GLY A 138 -20.97 -15.23 1.99
N LYS A 139 -19.82 -15.55 1.42
CA LYS A 139 -18.70 -16.25 2.00
C LYS A 139 -17.64 -15.23 2.42
N LEU A 140 -17.81 -14.71 3.62
CA LEU A 140 -16.70 -14.15 4.39
C LEU A 140 -15.51 -15.11 4.35
N ARG A 141 -14.34 -14.60 3.91
CA ARG A 141 -13.11 -15.39 3.97
C ARG A 141 -12.91 -15.93 5.38
N PRO A 142 -12.60 -17.22 5.57
CA PRO A 142 -12.48 -17.83 6.88
C PRO A 142 -11.15 -17.43 7.53
N GLY A 143 -11.04 -16.20 7.97
CA GLY A 143 -9.89 -15.64 8.69
C GLY A 143 -10.29 -14.51 9.63
N LEU A 144 -11.50 -13.97 9.45
CA LEU A 144 -11.92 -12.76 10.15
C LEU A 144 -12.82 -13.01 11.38
N MET A 145 -12.96 -14.25 11.84
CA MET A 145 -13.81 -14.60 12.98
C MET A 145 -13.08 -15.36 14.06
N THR A 146 -12.13 -14.74 14.76
CA THR A 146 -11.75 -15.18 16.10
C THR A 146 -11.46 -14.02 17.05
N GLY A 147 -12.30 -13.02 17.04
CA GLY A 147 -12.42 -12.07 18.14
C GLY A 147 -13.54 -12.51 19.09
N LYS A 148 -13.34 -13.54 19.91
CA LYS A 148 -14.23 -13.85 21.03
C LYS A 148 -14.31 -12.64 21.94
N ARG A 149 -15.39 -11.86 21.82
CA ARG A 149 -15.83 -10.94 22.87
C ARG A 149 -16.05 -11.74 24.14
N LYS A 150 -15.10 -11.73 25.07
CA LYS A 150 -15.36 -12.08 26.46
C LYS A 150 -16.31 -11.02 27.02
N LYS A 151 -17.59 -11.40 27.21
CA LYS A 151 -18.49 -10.70 28.12
C LYS A 151 -17.92 -10.86 29.54
N GLY A 152 -17.40 -9.78 30.10
CA GLY A 152 -17.16 -9.66 31.54
C GLY A 152 -18.48 -9.48 32.24
N LYS A 153 -18.69 -10.28 33.25
CA LYS A 153 -19.70 -10.11 34.28
C LYS A 153 -19.34 -8.90 35.13
#